data_cb28c10a00aadc9f13e160dc2d0aad3c
#
_entry.id   cb28c10a00aadc9f13e160dc2d0aad3c
#
_cell.length_a   1.000
_cell.length_b   1.000
_cell.length_c   1.000
_cell.angle_alpha   90.00
_cell.angle_beta   90.00
_cell.angle_gamma   90.00
#
_symmetry.space_group_name_H-M   'P 1'
#
loop_
_entity.id
_entity.type
_entity.pdbx_description
1 polymer ?
#
loop_
_entity_poly.entity_id
_entity_poly.type
_entity_poly.pdbx_seq_one_letter_code
_entity_poly.pdbx_strand_id
1 'polypeptide(L)'
;MSLKLPGWTQEASDLVMARIRLSVVDVDLCVGCQCCMFACTRRFAEGGLGKSAIHIKSAGGFERGFVVVVCRACKDPPCMKVCPTNALEPRATGGVVLKAAKCIGCQFCVNACTLGAIFWDEESGKPVICTHCGFCADFCPYGVIGV
;
A
#
# COMPACT_ATOMS: atom_id res chain seq x y z
N MET A 1 -14.04 -7.22 23.60
CA MET A 1 -14.75 -5.95 23.86
C MET A 1 -14.58 -5.03 22.67
N SER A 2 -15.64 -4.89 21.88
CA SER A 2 -15.63 -4.01 20.71
C SER A 2 -15.97 -2.58 21.15
N LEU A 3 -15.00 -1.72 21.21
CA LEU A 3 -15.22 -0.29 21.42
C LEU A 3 -15.82 0.29 20.15
N LYS A 4 -17.16 0.32 20.09
CA LYS A 4 -17.90 1.13 19.11
C LYS A 4 -17.80 2.57 19.53
N LEU A 5 -16.96 3.35 18.85
CA LEU A 5 -17.00 4.79 18.93
C LEU A 5 -18.33 5.28 18.29
N PRO A 6 -19.13 6.10 18.98
CA PRO A 6 -20.40 6.56 18.45
C PRO A 6 -20.15 7.57 17.31
N GLY A 7 -20.73 7.31 16.14
CA GLY A 7 -20.84 8.27 15.05
C GLY A 7 -20.05 7.97 13.77
N TRP A 8 -19.26 6.90 13.71
CA TRP A 8 -18.56 6.51 12.48
C TRP A 8 -19.29 5.34 11.81
N THR A 9 -20.08 5.64 10.82
CA THR A 9 -20.65 4.62 9.96
C THR A 9 -19.56 4.10 9.02
N GLN A 10 -19.57 2.81 8.73
CA GLN A 10 -18.63 2.16 7.82
C GLN A 10 -18.58 2.89 6.46
N GLU A 11 -19.72 3.36 5.98
CA GLU A 11 -19.87 4.14 4.75
C GLU A 11 -19.10 5.47 4.78
N ALA A 12 -19.06 6.16 5.92
CA ALA A 12 -18.32 7.41 6.05
C ALA A 12 -16.79 7.16 6.01
N SER A 13 -16.30 6.07 6.60
CA SER A 13 -14.90 5.70 6.53
C SER A 13 -14.49 5.28 5.11
N ASP A 14 -15.36 4.58 4.39
CA ASP A 14 -15.13 4.16 3.00
C ASP A 14 -15.12 5.36 2.04
N LEU A 15 -15.98 6.35 2.26
CA LEU A 15 -16.02 7.61 1.48
C LEU A 15 -14.77 8.47 1.71
N VAL A 16 -14.28 8.57 2.93
CA VAL A 16 -13.04 9.30 3.25
C VAL A 16 -11.84 8.57 2.65
N MET A 17 -11.78 7.25 2.80
CA MET A 17 -10.72 6.41 2.20
C MET A 17 -10.69 6.47 0.67
N ALA A 18 -11.85 6.63 0.02
CA ALA A 18 -11.94 6.73 -1.43
C ALA A 18 -11.31 8.01 -2.00
N ARG A 19 -11.08 9.04 -1.17
CA ARG A 19 -10.53 10.34 -1.60
C ARG A 19 -9.05 10.51 -1.31
N ILE A 20 -8.47 9.68 -0.47
CA ILE A 20 -7.08 9.78 -0.05
C ILE A 20 -6.17 9.14 -1.09
N ARG A 21 -5.11 9.85 -1.46
CA ARG A 21 -4.04 9.34 -2.32
C ARG A 21 -2.71 9.53 -1.63
N LEU A 22 -2.14 8.44 -1.16
CA LEU A 22 -0.82 8.43 -0.55
C LEU A 22 0.25 8.82 -1.59
N SER A 23 1.15 9.70 -1.22
CA SER A 23 2.27 10.13 -2.06
C SER A 23 3.57 10.22 -1.26
N VAL A 24 4.68 10.05 -1.93
CA VAL A 24 6.00 10.36 -1.38
C VAL A 24 6.26 11.84 -1.64
N VAL A 25 6.39 12.62 -0.56
CA VAL A 25 6.55 14.08 -0.63
C VAL A 25 8.02 14.44 -0.85
N ASP A 26 8.89 13.89 0.00
CA ASP A 26 10.33 14.15 -0.07
C ASP A 26 11.09 12.89 0.41
N VAL A 27 11.66 12.16 -0.55
CA VAL A 27 12.38 10.92 -0.26
C VAL A 27 13.73 11.17 0.42
N ASP A 28 14.33 12.34 0.23
CA ASP A 28 15.64 12.68 0.80
C ASP A 28 15.61 12.80 2.34
N LEU A 29 14.43 13.05 2.89
CA LEU A 29 14.21 13.06 4.33
C LEU A 29 14.11 11.67 4.96
N CYS A 30 14.07 10.60 4.14
CA CYS A 30 13.91 9.26 4.65
C CYS A 30 15.21 8.75 5.31
N VAL A 31 15.10 8.35 6.57
CA VAL A 31 16.20 7.78 7.35
C VAL A 31 16.14 6.26 7.49
N GLY A 32 15.19 5.62 6.81
CA GLY A 32 15.06 4.17 6.85
C GLY A 32 14.52 3.59 8.15
N CYS A 33 13.84 4.37 8.98
CA CYS A 33 13.34 3.93 10.29
C CYS A 33 12.25 2.86 10.22
N GLN A 34 11.63 2.65 9.03
CA GLN A 34 10.60 1.64 8.77
C GLN A 34 9.29 1.81 9.57
N CYS A 35 9.08 2.92 10.26
CA CYS A 35 7.86 3.20 11.02
C CYS A 35 6.61 3.11 10.14
N CYS A 36 6.69 3.55 8.87
CA CYS A 36 5.62 3.45 7.89
C CYS A 36 5.27 2.00 7.55
N MET A 37 6.28 1.10 7.48
CA MET A 37 6.06 -0.33 7.24
C MET A 37 5.35 -0.98 8.42
N PHE A 38 5.79 -0.70 9.65
CA PHE A 38 5.13 -1.16 10.87
C PHE A 38 3.69 -0.65 10.97
N ALA A 39 3.47 0.64 10.69
CA ALA A 39 2.13 1.22 10.70
C ALA A 39 1.21 0.53 9.68
N CYS A 40 1.70 0.25 8.48
CA CYS A 40 0.95 -0.42 7.44
C CYS A 40 0.49 -1.82 7.88
N THR A 41 1.38 -2.63 8.43
CA THR A 41 1.04 -3.99 8.87
C THR A 41 0.10 -3.97 10.07
N ARG A 42 0.29 -3.07 11.03
CA ARG A 42 -0.61 -2.93 12.17
C ARG A 42 -2.02 -2.50 11.79
N ARG A 43 -2.17 -1.70 10.75
CA ARG A 43 -3.50 -1.28 10.25
C ARG A 43 -4.36 -2.47 9.84
N PHE A 44 -3.75 -3.54 9.37
CA PHE A 44 -4.43 -4.76 8.92
C PHE A 44 -4.33 -5.91 9.94
N ALA A 45 -3.85 -5.63 11.15
CA ALA A 45 -3.61 -6.62 12.21
C ALA A 45 -2.66 -7.75 11.78
N GLU A 46 -1.75 -7.47 10.84
CA GLU A 46 -0.77 -8.40 10.34
C GLU A 46 0.55 -8.29 11.11
N GLY A 47 1.26 -9.41 11.24
CA GLY A 47 2.58 -9.45 11.83
C GLY A 47 3.70 -9.39 10.79
N GLY A 48 4.80 -8.72 11.15
CA GLY A 48 6.01 -8.67 10.33
C GLY A 48 6.00 -7.65 9.20
N LEU A 49 7.19 -7.22 8.81
CA LEU A 49 7.37 -6.17 7.79
C LEU A 49 7.10 -6.67 6.37
N GLY A 50 7.19 -7.96 6.12
CA GLY A 50 7.00 -8.56 4.79
C GLY A 50 5.57 -8.39 4.23
N LYS A 51 4.59 -8.20 5.10
CA LYS A 51 3.19 -7.99 4.72
C LYS A 51 2.81 -6.51 4.54
N SER A 52 3.78 -5.62 4.60
CA SER A 52 3.56 -4.20 4.35
C SER A 52 3.33 -3.92 2.85
N ALA A 53 2.40 -3.02 2.56
CA ALA A 53 2.15 -2.52 1.20
C ALA A 53 3.01 -1.29 0.84
N ILE A 54 3.87 -0.86 1.74
CA ILE A 54 4.93 0.15 1.54
C ILE A 54 6.24 -0.45 1.99
N HIS A 55 7.28 -0.32 1.20
CA HIS A 55 8.60 -0.85 1.53
C HIS A 55 9.65 0.24 1.44
N ILE A 56 10.54 0.23 2.42
CA ILE A 56 11.74 1.05 2.46
C ILE A 56 12.91 0.17 2.08
N LYS A 57 13.63 0.55 1.04
CA LYS A 57 14.82 -0.16 0.56
C LYS A 57 16.02 0.76 0.61
N SER A 58 17.19 0.23 0.99
CA SER A 58 18.45 0.97 0.86
C SER A 58 18.80 1.12 -0.61
N ALA A 59 19.18 2.32 -1.01
CA ALA A 59 19.65 2.58 -2.36
C ALA A 59 21.07 2.00 -2.62
N GLY A 60 21.73 1.50 -1.57
CA GLY A 60 23.06 0.98 -1.61
C GLY A 60 24.15 2.07 -1.60
N GLY A 61 25.40 1.68 -1.30
CA GLY A 61 26.52 2.60 -1.21
C GLY A 61 26.61 3.36 0.12
N PHE A 62 27.73 4.07 0.31
CA PHE A 62 28.09 4.68 1.60
C PHE A 62 27.32 5.99 1.91
N GLU A 63 26.92 6.72 0.88
CA GLU A 63 26.25 8.03 1.02
C GLU A 63 24.86 8.07 0.39
N ARG A 64 24.30 6.91 0.08
CA ARG A 64 23.01 6.84 -0.58
C ARG A 64 21.90 6.61 0.41
N GLY A 65 20.83 7.36 0.24
CA GLY A 65 19.64 7.31 1.07
C GLY A 65 18.79 6.06 0.85
N PHE A 66 17.52 6.22 1.12
CA PHE A 66 16.53 5.15 1.01
C PHE A 66 15.57 5.39 -0.14
N VAL A 67 15.01 4.31 -0.67
CA VAL A 67 13.95 4.34 -1.67
C VAL A 67 12.66 3.91 -1.01
N VAL A 68 11.61 4.71 -1.18
CA VAL A 68 10.27 4.39 -0.71
C VAL A 68 9.49 3.80 -1.87
N VAL A 69 9.12 2.53 -1.77
CA VAL A 69 8.35 1.82 -2.80
C VAL A 69 6.92 1.67 -2.32
N VAL A 70 6.00 2.35 -2.98
CA VAL A 70 4.57 2.33 -2.70
C VAL A 70 3.77 2.53 -3.98
N CYS A 71 2.55 2.03 -4.03
CA CYS A 71 1.66 2.22 -5.17
C CYS A 71 1.43 3.71 -5.45
N ARG A 72 1.55 4.13 -6.74
CA ARG A 72 1.33 5.53 -7.17
C ARG A 72 -0.11 5.84 -7.58
N ALA A 73 -1.06 4.97 -7.32
CA ALA A 73 -2.46 5.17 -7.70
C ALA A 73 -2.64 5.52 -9.20
N CYS A 74 -2.15 4.66 -10.07
CA CYS A 74 -2.26 4.87 -11.52
C CYS A 74 -3.72 5.05 -11.94
N LYS A 75 -3.99 6.03 -12.83
CA LYS A 75 -5.33 6.22 -13.43
C LYS A 75 -5.70 5.07 -14.36
N ASP A 76 -4.70 4.52 -15.05
CA ASP A 76 -4.82 3.37 -15.93
C ASP A 76 -3.85 2.28 -15.47
N PRO A 77 -4.24 1.48 -14.43
CA PRO A 77 -3.32 0.58 -13.78
C PRO A 77 -3.00 -0.66 -14.64
N PRO A 78 -1.73 -0.87 -15.03
CA PRO A 78 -1.35 -2.04 -15.82
C PRO A 78 -1.58 -3.36 -15.08
N CYS A 79 -1.46 -3.34 -13.74
CA CYS A 79 -1.72 -4.52 -12.91
C CYS A 79 -3.15 -5.05 -13.02
N MET A 80 -4.13 -4.15 -13.19
CA MET A 80 -5.51 -4.53 -13.39
C MET A 80 -5.73 -5.19 -14.77
N LYS A 81 -5.08 -4.63 -15.80
CA LYS A 81 -5.25 -5.10 -17.20
C LYS A 81 -4.77 -6.53 -17.42
N VAL A 82 -3.76 -6.95 -16.68
CA VAL A 82 -3.17 -8.30 -16.81
C VAL A 82 -3.84 -9.34 -15.91
N CYS A 83 -4.80 -8.93 -15.07
CA CYS A 83 -5.47 -9.86 -14.17
C CYS A 83 -6.51 -10.70 -14.91
N PRO A 84 -6.32 -12.03 -15.05
CA PRO A 84 -7.24 -12.88 -15.84
C PRO A 84 -8.60 -13.07 -15.18
N THR A 85 -8.68 -12.91 -13.86
CA THR A 85 -9.90 -13.10 -13.08
C THR A 85 -10.60 -11.81 -12.67
N ASN A 86 -10.07 -10.64 -13.12
CA ASN A 86 -10.54 -9.32 -12.71
C ASN A 86 -10.61 -9.17 -11.17
N ALA A 87 -9.62 -9.73 -10.46
CA ALA A 87 -9.52 -9.64 -9.01
C ALA A 87 -9.10 -8.25 -8.53
N LEU A 88 -8.58 -7.41 -9.43
CA LEU A 88 -8.18 -6.04 -9.15
C LEU A 88 -9.24 -5.07 -9.70
N GLU A 89 -9.92 -4.37 -8.81
CA GLU A 89 -10.95 -3.39 -9.17
C GLU A 89 -10.37 -1.97 -9.06
N PRO A 90 -10.68 -1.08 -10.03
CA PRO A 90 -10.16 0.29 -10.00
C PRO A 90 -10.82 1.11 -8.88
N ARG A 91 -10.03 2.01 -8.28
CA ARG A 91 -10.53 3.01 -7.33
C ARG A 91 -10.84 4.32 -8.06
N ALA A 92 -11.81 5.07 -7.54
CA ALA A 92 -12.20 6.38 -8.09
C ALA A 92 -11.03 7.39 -8.11
N THR A 93 -10.13 7.33 -7.13
CA THR A 93 -8.95 8.20 -7.00
C THR A 93 -7.69 7.65 -7.65
N GLY A 94 -7.81 6.54 -8.36
CA GLY A 94 -6.70 5.81 -8.95
C GLY A 94 -6.20 4.67 -8.07
N GLY A 95 -5.41 3.79 -8.69
CA GLY A 95 -4.96 2.55 -8.06
C GLY A 95 -6.03 1.46 -8.11
N VAL A 96 -5.79 0.40 -7.39
CA VAL A 96 -6.65 -0.79 -7.41
C VAL A 96 -6.91 -1.31 -6.00
N VAL A 97 -8.01 -2.05 -5.87
CA VAL A 97 -8.37 -2.82 -4.67
C VAL A 97 -8.40 -4.29 -5.04
N LEU A 98 -7.78 -5.12 -4.21
CA LEU A 98 -7.79 -6.57 -4.39
C LEU A 98 -9.09 -7.17 -3.83
N LYS A 99 -9.76 -7.94 -4.69
CA LYS A 99 -10.82 -8.86 -4.29
C LYS A 99 -10.22 -10.25 -4.11
N ALA A 100 -9.83 -10.57 -2.90
CA ALA A 100 -9.11 -11.79 -2.58
C ALA A 100 -9.85 -13.08 -3.03
N ALA A 101 -11.19 -13.07 -3.00
CA ALA A 101 -12.01 -14.20 -3.43
C ALA A 101 -11.86 -14.54 -4.93
N LYS A 102 -11.55 -13.54 -5.77
CA LYS A 102 -11.35 -13.72 -7.21
C LYS A 102 -9.90 -14.02 -7.59
N CYS A 103 -8.96 -13.79 -6.67
CA CYS A 103 -7.53 -13.94 -6.95
C CYS A 103 -7.09 -15.39 -6.94
N ILE A 104 -6.50 -15.84 -8.04
CA ILE A 104 -5.95 -17.20 -8.20
C ILE A 104 -4.46 -17.33 -7.91
N GLY A 105 -3.79 -16.23 -7.52
CA GLY A 105 -2.37 -16.26 -7.19
C GLY A 105 -1.41 -16.36 -8.38
N CYS A 106 -1.80 -15.91 -9.56
CA CYS A 106 -1.00 -16.04 -10.79
C CYS A 106 0.22 -15.11 -10.88
N GLN A 107 0.35 -14.12 -9.99
CA GLN A 107 1.46 -13.14 -9.90
C GLN A 107 1.62 -12.21 -11.12
N PHE A 108 0.75 -12.23 -12.11
CA PHE A 108 0.87 -11.37 -13.29
C PHE A 108 0.85 -9.88 -12.93
N CYS A 109 0.06 -9.50 -11.94
CA CYS A 109 0.00 -8.12 -11.44
C CYS A 109 1.33 -7.65 -10.82
N VAL A 110 2.05 -8.54 -10.14
CA VAL A 110 3.37 -8.25 -9.55
C VAL A 110 4.36 -7.88 -10.66
N ASN A 111 4.40 -8.69 -11.72
CA ASN A 111 5.30 -8.50 -12.85
C ASN A 111 4.91 -7.29 -13.73
N ALA A 112 3.62 -6.95 -13.78
CA ALA A 112 3.13 -5.83 -14.58
C ALA A 112 3.36 -4.46 -13.92
N CYS A 113 3.60 -4.40 -12.61
CA CYS A 113 3.85 -3.15 -11.93
C CYS A 113 5.25 -2.62 -12.24
N THR A 114 5.32 -1.51 -13.00
CA THR A 114 6.60 -0.89 -13.41
C THR A 114 7.42 -0.35 -12.24
N LEU A 115 6.77 -0.07 -11.10
CA LEU A 115 7.43 0.43 -9.89
C LEU A 115 7.82 -0.70 -8.92
N GLY A 116 7.38 -1.93 -9.18
CA GLY A 116 7.53 -3.02 -8.24
C GLY A 116 6.81 -2.78 -6.90
N ALA A 117 5.69 -2.04 -6.93
CA ALA A 117 4.94 -1.63 -5.74
C ALA A 117 3.82 -2.62 -5.38
N ILE A 118 3.81 -3.79 -5.97
CA ILE A 118 2.96 -4.92 -5.59
C ILE A 118 3.87 -5.99 -5.00
N PHE A 119 3.68 -6.26 -3.72
CA PHE A 119 4.48 -7.24 -3.01
C PHE A 119 3.73 -8.57 -2.96
N TRP A 120 4.43 -9.63 -2.72
CA TRP A 120 3.86 -10.97 -2.66
C TRP A 120 3.89 -11.49 -1.23
N ASP A 121 2.76 -11.97 -0.74
CA ASP A 121 2.67 -12.68 0.52
C ASP A 121 2.64 -14.18 0.25
N GLU A 122 3.73 -14.86 0.61
CA GLU A 122 3.89 -16.29 0.41
C GLU A 122 2.91 -17.12 1.26
N GLU A 123 2.54 -16.61 2.43
CA GLU A 123 1.68 -17.32 3.36
C GLU A 123 0.23 -17.37 2.84
N SER A 124 -0.29 -16.25 2.35
CA SER A 124 -1.65 -16.19 1.80
C SER A 124 -1.72 -16.53 0.31
N GLY A 125 -0.57 -16.53 -0.40
CA GLY A 125 -0.51 -16.68 -1.86
C GLY A 125 -1.24 -15.55 -2.59
N LYS A 126 -1.21 -14.32 -2.05
CA LYS A 126 -1.92 -13.16 -2.58
C LYS A 126 -1.00 -11.94 -2.70
N PRO A 127 -1.29 -11.03 -3.65
CA PRO A 127 -0.55 -9.78 -3.75
C PRO A 127 -0.94 -8.82 -2.61
N VAL A 128 0.07 -8.13 -2.07
CA VAL A 128 -0.10 -7.04 -1.10
C VAL A 128 -0.02 -5.72 -1.86
N ILE A 129 -1.12 -4.97 -1.86
CA ILE A 129 -1.27 -3.73 -2.63
C ILE A 129 -1.70 -2.61 -1.69
N CYS A 130 -1.10 -1.43 -1.83
CA CYS A 130 -1.46 -0.26 -1.05
C CYS A 130 -2.89 0.19 -1.35
N THR A 131 -3.71 0.30 -0.31
CA THR A 131 -5.09 0.80 -0.40
C THR A 131 -5.19 2.32 -0.27
N HIS A 132 -4.07 3.01 -0.14
CA HIS A 132 -4.00 4.47 0.05
C HIS A 132 -4.78 4.97 1.28
N CYS A 133 -4.78 4.20 2.37
CA CYS A 133 -5.50 4.57 3.59
C CYS A 133 -4.87 5.75 4.36
N GLY A 134 -3.63 6.15 4.03
CA GLY A 134 -2.94 7.27 4.67
C GLY A 134 -2.33 6.96 6.05
N PHE A 135 -2.68 5.85 6.66
CA PHE A 135 -2.29 5.55 8.05
C PHE A 135 -0.78 5.60 8.30
N CYS A 136 0.04 5.16 7.34
CA CYS A 136 1.49 5.20 7.46
C CYS A 136 2.07 6.63 7.42
N ALA A 137 1.35 7.60 6.86
CA ALA A 137 1.79 9.00 6.83
C ALA A 137 1.84 9.61 8.24
N ASP A 138 0.88 9.27 9.09
CA ASP A 138 0.81 9.75 10.48
C ASP A 138 1.97 9.23 11.34
N PHE A 139 2.60 8.13 10.93
CA PHE A 139 3.72 7.51 11.64
C PHE A 139 5.09 7.87 11.07
N CYS A 140 5.15 8.65 10.00
CA CYS A 140 6.41 9.09 9.46
C CYS A 140 6.93 10.34 10.23
N PRO A 141 7.99 10.21 11.05
CA PRO A 141 8.45 11.33 11.88
C PRO A 141 9.08 12.46 11.06
N TYR A 142 9.45 12.20 9.82
CA TYR A 142 10.15 13.15 8.95
C TYR A 142 9.28 13.71 7.82
N GLY A 143 8.00 13.35 7.76
CA GLY A 143 7.09 13.88 6.73
C GLY A 143 7.43 13.43 5.31
N VAL A 144 8.08 12.28 5.15
CA VAL A 144 8.43 11.70 3.83
C VAL A 144 7.21 11.32 3.03
N ILE A 145 6.14 10.93 3.71
CA ILE A 145 4.90 10.42 3.12
C ILE A 145 3.77 11.37 3.50
N GLY A 146 2.93 11.71 2.53
CA GLY A 146 1.76 12.55 2.71
C GLY A 146 0.51 11.98 2.01
N VAL A 147 -0.63 12.56 2.30
CA VAL A 147 -1.95 12.24 1.70
C VAL A 147 -2.61 13.47 1.15
#